data_d375f28352b684ae3353b5c9c9344357
#
_entry.id   d375f28352b684ae3353b5c9c9344357
#
_cell.length_a   1.000
_cell.length_b   1.000
_cell.length_c   1.000
_cell.angle_alpha   90.00
_cell.angle_beta   90.00
_cell.angle_gamma   90.00
#
_symmetry.space_group_name_H-M   'P 1'
#
loop_
_entity.id
_entity.type
_entity.pdbx_description
1 polymer ?
#
loop_
_entity_poly.entity_id
_entity_poly.type
_entity_poly.pdbx_seq_one_letter_code
_entity_poly.pdbx_strand_id
1 'polypeptide(L)'
;MALSSTDVDLVSGATFSAKGFIDAVNDAAKKAGVTLAKADKKALKKAARELPKTSNYDVVVIGAGGAGFSAAITARNAGANVVLLEKMPAVGGNSLISGAEMNVAKNWVQPKLGINDDSPELHAQDTFKGGDGKGDMKVINVMTHEALDAAKWCRDYLGVRFEDDNLFFFGGHSRKRALIPVGHTGTEFIAKFQAKADELGIPVITNMKAEELIKNKDGRVVGVKATMDGSEYTFNAKGGVVLATGGFGANPEMVKKYNPKIDERFKTTDAPGTTGEALYMAERAGAQLVNMGYIQTYPICDPISGAIELIADARFDGAIMLNQEGKRFVEELQRRDVLSEAILNQTGQYCWVLWNDNIGKISNTVKAHANEYEAFTKQGIMTTCDDLKCIADFTKIPFDQLRKTVKRVSDMAGKGNDKDFNHRSGLVDMQQGKYYVIKAVPSTHHTMGGVRINEKAEALTAEGKVIPGLWAAGEVTGVTHGTNRLGGNAYTDIIVFGRIAGEAAAKAAK
;
A
#
# COMPACT_ATOMS: atom_id res chain seq x y z
N MET A 1 -14.23 -29.76 8.40
CA MET A 1 -12.83 -30.19 8.18
C MET A 1 -12.27 -29.41 7.03
N ALA A 2 -11.20 -28.63 7.25
CA ALA A 2 -10.49 -27.98 6.16
C ALA A 2 -9.88 -29.08 5.26
N LEU A 3 -10.10 -28.98 3.95
CA LEU A 3 -9.49 -29.89 2.99
C LEU A 3 -7.99 -29.58 2.92
N SER A 4 -7.14 -30.47 3.42
CA SER A 4 -5.69 -30.34 3.38
C SER A 4 -5.18 -30.68 1.97
N SER A 5 -5.28 -29.72 1.04
CA SER A 5 -4.86 -29.92 -0.34
C SER A 5 -4.23 -28.66 -0.92
N THR A 6 -3.22 -28.86 -1.77
CA THR A 6 -2.60 -27.81 -2.61
C THR A 6 -3.04 -27.89 -4.08
N ASP A 7 -3.98 -28.78 -4.42
CA ASP A 7 -4.60 -28.84 -5.75
C ASP A 7 -5.67 -27.75 -5.90
N VAL A 8 -5.19 -26.52 -6.03
CA VAL A 8 -6.01 -25.30 -6.18
C VAL A 8 -5.73 -24.65 -7.52
N ASP A 9 -6.74 -24.00 -8.11
CA ASP A 9 -6.56 -23.24 -9.33
C ASP A 9 -5.68 -22.00 -9.08
N LEU A 10 -4.71 -21.77 -9.94
CA LEU A 10 -3.85 -20.58 -9.84
C LEU A 10 -4.66 -19.32 -10.15
N VAL A 11 -4.55 -18.32 -9.30
CA VAL A 11 -5.23 -17.04 -9.51
C VAL A 11 -4.54 -16.30 -10.66
N SER A 12 -5.29 -15.95 -11.70
CA SER A 12 -4.79 -15.17 -12.83
C SER A 12 -4.25 -13.82 -12.34
N GLY A 13 -3.03 -13.47 -12.73
CA GLY A 13 -2.31 -12.28 -12.26
C GLY A 13 -1.53 -12.46 -10.95
N ALA A 14 -1.71 -13.57 -10.22
CA ALA A 14 -0.97 -13.88 -8.99
C ALA A 14 -0.26 -15.25 -9.06
N THR A 15 0.09 -15.72 -10.25
CA THR A 15 0.60 -17.05 -10.50
C THR A 15 1.89 -17.37 -9.71
N PHE A 16 2.79 -16.40 -9.56
CA PHE A 16 4.03 -16.59 -8.80
C PHE A 16 3.76 -16.69 -7.30
N SER A 17 2.93 -15.80 -6.75
CA SER A 17 2.55 -15.84 -5.33
C SER A 17 1.77 -17.11 -4.99
N ALA A 18 0.86 -17.53 -5.87
CA ALA A 18 0.10 -18.76 -5.69
C ALA A 18 1.00 -20.01 -5.75
N LYS A 19 1.96 -20.06 -6.70
CA LYS A 19 2.96 -21.14 -6.76
C LYS A 19 3.85 -21.16 -5.52
N GLY A 20 4.41 -20.00 -5.11
CA GLY A 20 5.23 -19.92 -3.91
C GLY A 20 4.49 -20.38 -2.64
N PHE A 21 3.22 -20.04 -2.50
CA PHE A 21 2.38 -20.53 -1.42
C PHE A 21 2.16 -22.05 -1.50
N ILE A 22 1.82 -22.59 -2.68
CA ILE A 22 1.64 -24.04 -2.88
C ILE A 22 2.94 -24.79 -2.56
N ASP A 23 4.08 -24.30 -3.03
CA ASP A 23 5.40 -24.91 -2.79
C ASP A 23 5.76 -24.87 -1.30
N ALA A 24 5.50 -23.75 -0.61
CA ALA A 24 5.71 -23.63 0.84
C ALA A 24 4.84 -24.59 1.66
N VAL A 25 3.56 -24.73 1.29
CA VAL A 25 2.65 -25.68 1.94
C VAL A 25 3.07 -27.13 1.68
N ASN A 26 3.48 -27.46 0.47
CA ASN A 26 3.99 -28.80 0.11
C ASN A 26 5.29 -29.13 0.87
N ASP A 27 6.22 -28.17 1.01
CA ASP A 27 7.45 -28.35 1.76
C ASP A 27 7.17 -28.51 3.26
N ALA A 28 6.29 -27.72 3.82
CA ALA A 28 5.85 -27.83 5.21
C ALA A 28 5.18 -29.19 5.48
N ALA A 29 4.29 -29.63 4.60
CA ALA A 29 3.63 -30.94 4.71
C ALA A 29 4.67 -32.08 4.64
N LYS A 30 5.63 -32.00 3.71
CA LYS A 30 6.74 -32.96 3.58
C LYS A 30 7.60 -33.02 4.85
N LYS A 31 7.96 -31.87 5.41
CA LYS A 31 8.71 -31.77 6.68
C LYS A 31 7.95 -32.33 7.88
N ALA A 32 6.61 -32.17 7.89
CA ALA A 32 5.75 -32.70 8.92
C ALA A 32 5.36 -34.18 8.72
N GLY A 33 5.79 -34.83 7.64
CA GLY A 33 5.41 -36.21 7.31
C GLY A 33 3.95 -36.37 6.93
N VAL A 34 3.28 -35.29 6.50
CA VAL A 34 1.85 -35.26 6.14
C VAL A 34 1.71 -35.39 4.63
N THR A 35 0.86 -36.33 4.18
CA THR A 35 0.47 -36.44 2.78
C THR A 35 -0.78 -35.59 2.54
N LEU A 36 -0.69 -34.61 1.64
CA LEU A 36 -1.82 -33.78 1.26
C LEU A 36 -2.76 -34.54 0.35
N ALA A 37 -4.07 -34.47 0.60
CA ALA A 37 -5.07 -35.10 -0.22
C ALA A 37 -5.28 -34.35 -1.55
N LYS A 38 -5.73 -35.03 -2.60
CA LYS A 38 -6.25 -34.33 -3.79
C LYS A 38 -7.55 -33.59 -3.43
N ALA A 39 -7.68 -32.35 -3.91
CA ALA A 39 -8.88 -31.57 -3.66
C ALA A 39 -10.10 -32.21 -4.34
N ASP A 40 -11.15 -32.51 -3.57
CA ASP A 40 -12.45 -32.75 -4.16
C ASP A 40 -13.13 -31.41 -4.47
N LYS A 41 -12.92 -30.92 -5.71
CA LYS A 41 -13.49 -29.66 -6.21
C LYS A 41 -15.04 -29.62 -6.11
N LYS A 42 -15.71 -30.78 -6.09
CA LYS A 42 -17.17 -30.86 -5.86
C LYS A 42 -17.51 -30.66 -4.39
N ALA A 43 -16.69 -31.20 -3.48
CA ALA A 43 -16.88 -31.00 -2.04
C ALA A 43 -16.59 -29.53 -1.65
N LEU A 44 -15.60 -28.86 -2.26
CA LEU A 44 -15.35 -27.44 -2.07
C LEU A 44 -16.54 -26.56 -2.50
N LYS A 45 -17.18 -26.86 -3.63
CA LYS A 45 -18.41 -26.17 -4.06
C LYS A 45 -19.61 -26.45 -3.11
N LYS A 46 -19.68 -27.62 -2.49
CA LYS A 46 -20.77 -28.00 -1.57
C LYS A 46 -20.57 -27.43 -0.15
N ALA A 47 -19.31 -27.09 0.22
CA ALA A 47 -19.00 -26.43 1.49
C ALA A 47 -19.11 -24.89 1.39
N ALA A 48 -19.41 -24.32 0.20
CA ALA A 48 -19.81 -22.93 0.07
C ALA A 48 -21.05 -22.72 0.95
N ARG A 49 -20.88 -21.95 2.05
CA ARG A 49 -21.99 -21.58 2.94
C ARG A 49 -23.10 -20.99 2.09
N GLU A 50 -24.29 -21.56 2.11
CA GLU A 50 -25.47 -20.91 1.58
C GLU A 50 -25.71 -19.66 2.44
N LEU A 51 -25.28 -18.50 1.91
CA LEU A 51 -25.54 -17.23 2.58
C LEU A 51 -27.00 -16.86 2.38
N PRO A 52 -27.68 -16.37 3.44
CA PRO A 52 -29.02 -15.81 3.30
C PRO A 52 -29.02 -14.69 2.27
N LYS A 53 -30.03 -14.64 1.40
CA LYS A 53 -30.18 -13.57 0.40
C LYS A 53 -30.32 -12.18 1.01
N THR A 54 -30.82 -12.13 2.25
CA THR A 54 -30.88 -10.89 3.05
C THR A 54 -30.31 -11.16 4.43
N SER A 55 -29.39 -10.32 4.86
CA SER A 55 -28.74 -10.36 6.17
C SER A 55 -28.81 -9.01 6.87
N ASN A 56 -28.83 -9.02 8.21
CA ASN A 56 -28.93 -7.81 9.02
C ASN A 56 -27.69 -7.67 9.92
N TYR A 57 -27.06 -6.52 9.86
CA TYR A 57 -25.91 -6.15 10.65
C TYR A 57 -26.10 -4.75 11.25
N ASP A 58 -25.31 -4.42 12.23
CA ASP A 58 -25.21 -3.03 12.72
C ASP A 58 -24.37 -2.21 11.75
N VAL A 59 -23.23 -2.76 11.31
CA VAL A 59 -22.29 -2.09 10.40
C VAL A 59 -21.91 -3.02 9.26
N VAL A 60 -21.99 -2.53 8.03
CA VAL A 60 -21.45 -3.20 6.84
C VAL A 60 -20.21 -2.44 6.39
N VAL A 61 -19.08 -3.13 6.31
CA VAL A 61 -17.83 -2.57 5.78
C VAL A 61 -17.54 -3.15 4.40
N ILE A 62 -17.22 -2.31 3.42
CA ILE A 62 -16.93 -2.72 2.04
C ILE A 62 -15.45 -2.51 1.75
N GLY A 63 -14.73 -3.60 1.44
CA GLY A 63 -13.30 -3.66 1.16
C GLY A 63 -12.50 -4.19 2.34
N ALA A 64 -11.82 -5.33 2.16
CA ALA A 64 -11.00 -6.00 3.18
C ALA A 64 -9.50 -5.66 3.04
N GLY A 65 -9.19 -4.39 2.80
CA GLY A 65 -7.85 -3.79 2.98
C GLY A 65 -7.63 -3.31 4.41
N GLY A 66 -6.51 -2.61 4.66
CA GLY A 66 -6.16 -2.12 6.00
C GLY A 66 -7.22 -1.20 6.61
N ALA A 67 -7.84 -0.30 5.82
CA ALA A 67 -8.91 0.58 6.30
C ALA A 67 -10.16 -0.22 6.72
N GLY A 68 -10.56 -1.20 5.90
CA GLY A 68 -11.74 -2.02 6.19
C GLY A 68 -11.59 -2.88 7.42
N PHE A 69 -10.45 -3.55 7.58
CA PHE A 69 -10.16 -4.30 8.81
C PHE A 69 -10.13 -3.39 10.04
N SER A 70 -9.49 -2.22 9.93
CA SER A 70 -9.46 -1.26 11.04
C SER A 70 -10.87 -0.81 11.44
N ALA A 71 -11.73 -0.54 10.46
CA ALA A 71 -13.13 -0.18 10.70
C ALA A 71 -13.93 -1.33 11.33
N ALA A 72 -13.84 -2.52 10.74
CA ALA A 72 -14.61 -3.68 11.20
C ALA A 72 -14.22 -4.10 12.64
N ILE A 73 -12.93 -4.19 12.93
CA ILE A 73 -12.43 -4.54 14.27
C ILE A 73 -12.84 -3.49 15.30
N THR A 74 -12.70 -2.20 14.98
CA THR A 74 -13.09 -1.12 15.89
C THR A 74 -14.59 -1.09 16.14
N ALA A 75 -15.40 -1.25 15.09
CA ALA A 75 -16.85 -1.35 15.24
C ALA A 75 -17.28 -2.56 16.10
N ARG A 76 -16.64 -3.69 15.91
CA ARG A 76 -16.88 -4.90 16.71
C ARG A 76 -16.52 -4.70 18.18
N ASN A 77 -15.38 -4.06 18.46
CA ASN A 77 -14.96 -3.71 19.82
C ASN A 77 -15.93 -2.72 20.51
N ALA A 78 -16.60 -1.87 19.73
CA ALA A 78 -17.65 -0.97 20.20
C ALA A 78 -19.01 -1.69 20.44
N GLY A 79 -19.07 -3.01 20.22
CA GLY A 79 -20.22 -3.90 20.48
C GLY A 79 -21.15 -4.08 19.28
N ALA A 80 -20.80 -3.58 18.09
CA ALA A 80 -21.61 -3.75 16.90
C ALA A 80 -21.51 -5.17 16.31
N ASN A 81 -22.60 -5.66 15.68
CA ASN A 81 -22.58 -6.80 14.80
C ASN A 81 -22.12 -6.33 13.39
N VAL A 82 -20.98 -6.84 12.94
CA VAL A 82 -20.26 -6.32 11.75
C VAL A 82 -20.08 -7.42 10.72
N VAL A 83 -20.17 -7.07 9.44
CA VAL A 83 -19.71 -7.88 8.30
C VAL A 83 -18.73 -7.09 7.45
N LEU A 84 -17.71 -7.77 6.93
CA LEU A 84 -16.71 -7.22 6.01
C LEU A 84 -16.87 -7.92 4.65
N LEU A 85 -17.16 -7.15 3.61
CA LEU A 85 -17.36 -7.62 2.25
C LEU A 85 -16.13 -7.32 1.38
N GLU A 86 -15.65 -8.32 0.64
CA GLU A 86 -14.52 -8.20 -0.27
C GLU A 86 -14.87 -8.79 -1.63
N LYS A 87 -14.66 -8.03 -2.71
CA LYS A 87 -14.98 -8.50 -4.07
C LYS A 87 -13.98 -9.51 -4.62
N MET A 88 -12.73 -9.45 -4.15
CA MET A 88 -11.67 -10.36 -4.57
C MET A 88 -11.75 -11.69 -3.79
N PRO A 89 -11.14 -12.78 -4.31
CA PRO A 89 -11.08 -14.04 -3.61
C PRO A 89 -10.15 -14.04 -2.38
N ALA A 90 -9.33 -13.01 -2.23
CA ALA A 90 -8.40 -12.84 -1.13
C ALA A 90 -8.49 -11.43 -0.54
N VAL A 91 -8.21 -11.30 0.74
CA VAL A 91 -8.18 -10.04 1.47
C VAL A 91 -6.84 -9.31 1.31
N GLY A 92 -6.79 -8.03 1.67
CA GLY A 92 -5.59 -7.23 1.79
C GLY A 92 -5.43 -6.12 0.75
N GLY A 93 -5.84 -6.35 -0.50
CA GLY A 93 -5.73 -5.35 -1.56
C GLY A 93 -4.34 -4.70 -1.64
N ASN A 94 -4.28 -3.40 -1.89
CA ASN A 94 -3.02 -2.63 -1.94
C ASN A 94 -2.25 -2.66 -0.62
N SER A 95 -2.95 -2.79 0.51
CA SER A 95 -2.31 -2.84 1.82
C SER A 95 -1.40 -4.07 1.97
N LEU A 96 -1.77 -5.21 1.37
CA LEU A 96 -0.98 -6.46 1.41
C LEU A 96 0.32 -6.36 0.60
N ILE A 97 0.25 -5.77 -0.59
CA ILE A 97 1.34 -5.77 -1.59
C ILE A 97 2.25 -4.54 -1.53
N SER A 98 2.07 -3.68 -0.54
CA SER A 98 2.89 -2.50 -0.28
C SER A 98 3.99 -2.79 0.74
N GLY A 99 4.96 -1.87 0.90
CA GLY A 99 5.96 -1.92 1.98
C GLY A 99 5.38 -1.75 3.38
N ALA A 100 4.18 -1.16 3.47
CA ALA A 100 3.39 -0.99 4.70
C ALA A 100 4.04 -0.10 5.78
N GLU A 101 4.95 0.77 5.40
CA GLU A 101 5.51 1.75 6.34
C GLU A 101 4.42 2.71 6.82
N MET A 102 4.47 3.03 8.11
CA MET A 102 3.51 3.91 8.76
C MET A 102 4.20 5.13 9.34
N ASN A 103 3.89 6.33 8.84
CA ASN A 103 4.42 7.58 9.39
C ASN A 103 3.77 7.93 10.72
N VAL A 104 4.60 8.07 11.74
CA VAL A 104 4.17 8.37 13.10
C VAL A 104 5.16 9.32 13.75
N ALA A 105 4.76 10.55 14.00
CA ALA A 105 5.55 11.49 14.79
C ALA A 105 5.59 11.06 16.26
N LYS A 106 6.73 11.28 16.92
CA LYS A 106 6.97 10.90 18.33
C LYS A 106 6.83 9.39 18.59
N ASN A 107 7.11 8.55 17.58
CA ASN A 107 7.10 7.10 17.78
C ASN A 107 8.26 6.63 18.67
N TRP A 108 8.17 5.39 19.16
CA TRP A 108 9.10 4.80 20.13
C TRP A 108 10.51 4.49 19.57
N VAL A 109 10.70 4.57 18.25
CA VAL A 109 12.02 4.35 17.60
C VAL A 109 12.78 5.67 17.49
N GLN A 110 12.10 6.80 17.25
CA GLN A 110 12.74 8.11 17.05
C GLN A 110 13.73 8.49 18.16
N PRO A 111 13.41 8.36 19.47
CA PRO A 111 14.38 8.69 20.52
C PRO A 111 15.65 7.83 20.49
N LYS A 112 15.55 6.55 20.08
CA LYS A 112 16.70 5.64 19.94
C LYS A 112 17.65 6.11 18.82
N LEU A 113 17.10 6.81 17.80
CA LEU A 113 17.83 7.40 16.68
C LEU A 113 18.24 8.86 16.92
N GLY A 114 18.03 9.39 18.14
CA GLY A 114 18.35 10.78 18.49
C GLY A 114 17.39 11.82 17.88
N ILE A 115 16.22 11.40 17.39
CA ILE A 115 15.19 12.28 16.82
C ILE A 115 14.21 12.66 17.91
N ASN A 116 14.36 13.88 18.46
CA ASN A 116 13.54 14.36 19.58
C ASN A 116 12.70 15.59 19.24
N ASP A 117 12.80 16.09 18.01
CA ASP A 117 12.20 17.34 17.54
C ASP A 117 11.10 17.13 16.48
N ASP A 118 10.50 15.94 16.43
CA ASP A 118 9.32 15.66 15.60
C ASP A 118 8.01 15.90 16.35
N SER A 119 6.95 16.25 15.62
CA SER A 119 5.62 16.44 16.20
C SER A 119 4.50 16.15 15.18
N PRO A 120 3.25 15.87 15.67
CA PRO A 120 2.09 15.74 14.79
C PRO A 120 1.87 16.97 13.90
N GLU A 121 2.12 18.19 14.42
CA GLU A 121 1.97 19.45 13.69
C GLU A 121 3.01 19.54 12.55
N LEU A 122 4.26 19.13 12.81
CA LEU A 122 5.30 19.10 11.78
C LEU A 122 4.97 18.05 10.71
N HIS A 123 4.45 16.89 11.13
CA HIS A 123 3.96 15.87 10.19
C HIS A 123 2.80 16.38 9.34
N ALA A 124 1.86 17.14 9.93
CA ALA A 124 0.76 17.77 9.21
C ALA A 124 1.24 18.81 8.20
N GLN A 125 2.21 19.64 8.58
CA GLN A 125 2.82 20.64 7.68
C GLN A 125 3.54 19.97 6.51
N ASP A 126 4.33 18.92 6.77
CA ASP A 126 4.99 18.13 5.72
C ASP A 126 3.97 17.54 4.75
N THR A 127 2.89 16.94 5.28
CA THR A 127 1.82 16.34 4.48
C THR A 127 1.11 17.37 3.60
N PHE A 128 0.74 18.51 4.17
CA PHE A 128 0.08 19.60 3.45
C PHE A 128 0.99 20.17 2.35
N LYS A 129 2.24 20.48 2.70
CA LYS A 129 3.25 20.96 1.74
C LYS A 129 3.54 19.91 0.66
N GLY A 130 3.68 18.64 1.05
CA GLY A 130 3.93 17.52 0.15
C GLY A 130 2.80 17.27 -0.84
N GLY A 131 1.57 17.65 -0.48
CA GLY A 131 0.37 17.66 -1.32
C GLY A 131 0.10 19.00 -2.00
N ASP A 132 1.11 19.87 -2.12
CA ASP A 132 1.07 21.20 -2.77
C ASP A 132 -0.03 22.12 -2.19
N GLY A 133 -0.33 21.99 -0.89
CA GLY A 133 -1.33 22.79 -0.19
C GLY A 133 -2.78 22.48 -0.61
N LYS A 134 -3.04 21.32 -1.20
CA LYS A 134 -4.37 20.94 -1.71
C LYS A 134 -5.11 19.94 -0.81
N GLY A 135 -4.49 19.44 0.24
CA GLY A 135 -5.15 18.63 1.25
C GLY A 135 -6.02 19.47 2.20
N ASP A 136 -6.99 18.85 2.85
CA ASP A 136 -7.78 19.48 3.91
C ASP A 136 -7.00 19.40 5.25
N MET A 137 -6.54 20.55 5.75
CA MET A 137 -5.76 20.63 6.99
C MET A 137 -6.49 20.08 8.20
N LYS A 138 -7.81 20.14 8.28
CA LYS A 138 -8.58 19.56 9.39
C LYS A 138 -8.45 18.04 9.40
N VAL A 139 -8.63 17.44 8.22
CA VAL A 139 -8.48 15.99 8.04
C VAL A 139 -7.03 15.56 8.25
N ILE A 140 -6.06 16.29 7.69
CA ILE A 140 -4.63 16.02 7.88
C ILE A 140 -4.26 16.07 9.36
N ASN A 141 -4.74 17.08 10.13
CA ASN A 141 -4.48 17.17 11.55
C ASN A 141 -5.02 15.97 12.33
N VAL A 142 -6.21 15.48 12.00
CA VAL A 142 -6.74 14.25 12.62
C VAL A 142 -5.81 13.08 12.33
N MET A 143 -5.43 12.86 11.06
CA MET A 143 -4.53 11.78 10.68
C MET A 143 -3.23 11.83 11.49
N THR A 144 -2.61 12.99 11.61
CA THR A 144 -1.27 13.10 12.21
C THR A 144 -1.28 13.07 13.74
N HIS A 145 -2.32 13.63 14.39
CA HIS A 145 -2.46 13.62 15.86
C HIS A 145 -2.87 12.23 16.37
N GLU A 146 -3.69 11.49 15.63
CA GLU A 146 -4.13 10.14 16.00
C GLU A 146 -3.11 9.05 15.57
N ALA A 147 -2.07 9.41 14.82
CA ALA A 147 -1.10 8.44 14.25
C ALA A 147 -0.41 7.59 15.32
N LEU A 148 0.01 8.20 16.45
CA LEU A 148 0.73 7.48 17.50
C LEU A 148 -0.18 6.49 18.24
N ASP A 149 -1.41 6.87 18.52
CA ASP A 149 -2.40 5.97 19.13
C ASP A 149 -2.76 4.83 18.19
N ALA A 150 -2.95 5.13 16.91
CA ALA A 150 -3.19 4.14 15.87
C ALA A 150 -2.03 3.13 15.74
N ALA A 151 -0.78 3.61 15.77
CA ALA A 151 0.39 2.72 15.70
C ALA A 151 0.54 1.85 16.95
N LYS A 152 0.28 2.41 18.15
CA LYS A 152 0.24 1.64 19.40
C LYS A 152 -0.87 0.59 19.36
N TRP A 153 -2.05 0.94 18.87
CA TRP A 153 -3.13 -0.03 18.67
C TRP A 153 -2.71 -1.18 17.75
N CYS A 154 -2.02 -0.89 16.64
CA CYS A 154 -1.49 -1.94 15.77
C CYS A 154 -0.47 -2.83 16.50
N ARG A 155 0.48 -2.22 17.26
CA ARG A 155 1.53 -2.94 17.97
C ARG A 155 0.98 -3.73 19.16
N ASP A 156 0.24 -3.06 20.05
CA ASP A 156 -0.10 -3.58 21.37
C ASP A 156 -1.38 -4.43 21.37
N TYR A 157 -2.35 -4.09 20.53
CA TYR A 157 -3.63 -4.81 20.45
C TYR A 157 -3.68 -5.84 19.31
N LEU A 158 -3.20 -5.48 18.13
CA LEU A 158 -3.16 -6.43 17.00
C LEU A 158 -1.92 -7.34 17.02
N GLY A 159 -0.84 -6.91 17.68
CA GLY A 159 0.43 -7.62 17.69
C GLY A 159 1.23 -7.48 16.41
N VAL A 160 1.08 -6.36 15.69
CA VAL A 160 1.93 -5.99 14.54
C VAL A 160 3.34 -5.71 15.05
N ARG A 161 4.32 -6.37 14.45
CA ARG A 161 5.73 -6.20 14.80
C ARG A 161 6.37 -5.17 13.89
N PHE A 162 7.10 -4.25 14.49
CA PHE A 162 7.89 -3.24 13.80
C PHE A 162 9.36 -3.43 14.08
N GLU A 163 10.23 -2.93 13.22
CA GLU A 163 11.65 -2.80 13.51
C GLU A 163 11.88 -1.82 14.67
N ASP A 164 12.88 -2.11 15.49
CA ASP A 164 13.11 -1.39 16.74
C ASP A 164 14.23 -0.34 16.66
N ASP A 165 15.01 -0.34 15.59
CA ASP A 165 16.26 0.38 15.45
C ASP A 165 16.41 1.13 14.12
N ASN A 166 15.38 1.07 13.26
CA ASN A 166 15.37 1.75 11.98
C ASN A 166 14.03 2.43 11.66
N LEU A 167 14.09 3.48 10.87
CA LEU A 167 12.94 4.20 10.29
C LEU A 167 13.26 4.57 8.86
N PHE A 168 12.28 4.58 7.95
CA PHE A 168 12.49 5.15 6.63
C PHE A 168 12.28 6.67 6.62
N PHE A 169 12.98 7.33 5.70
CA PHE A 169 12.92 8.77 5.47
C PHE A 169 12.40 9.07 4.07
N PHE A 170 11.09 9.05 3.93
CA PHE A 170 10.46 9.32 2.64
C PHE A 170 10.59 10.79 2.21
N GLY A 171 10.65 11.00 0.89
CA GLY A 171 10.67 12.31 0.27
C GLY A 171 9.49 13.20 0.65
N GLY A 172 9.77 14.47 0.91
CA GLY A 172 8.80 15.45 1.36
C GLY A 172 8.64 15.56 2.88
N HIS A 173 9.09 14.57 3.64
CA HIS A 173 9.13 14.65 5.09
C HIS A 173 10.37 15.38 5.60
N SER A 174 10.23 16.11 6.70
CA SER A 174 11.32 16.82 7.37
C SER A 174 12.03 16.00 8.44
N ARG A 175 11.44 14.85 8.86
CA ARG A 175 11.99 13.92 9.87
C ARG A 175 11.78 12.47 9.43
N LYS A 176 12.70 11.59 9.86
CA LYS A 176 12.50 10.15 9.82
C LYS A 176 11.39 9.76 10.80
N ARG A 177 10.26 9.26 10.30
CA ARG A 177 9.11 8.89 11.14
C ARG A 177 8.38 7.64 10.68
N ALA A 178 8.79 7.02 9.59
CA ALA A 178 8.11 5.86 9.04
C ALA A 178 8.54 4.59 9.78
N LEU A 179 7.65 4.06 10.62
CA LEU A 179 7.78 2.74 11.23
C LEU A 179 7.76 1.67 10.15
N ILE A 180 8.68 0.72 10.24
CA ILE A 180 8.87 -0.36 9.26
C ILE A 180 8.31 -1.66 9.85
N PRO A 181 7.32 -2.32 9.22
CA PRO A 181 6.85 -3.62 9.69
C PRO A 181 7.91 -4.69 9.45
N VAL A 182 7.99 -5.68 10.33
CA VAL A 182 8.89 -6.82 10.15
C VAL A 182 8.53 -7.55 8.86
N GLY A 183 9.54 -7.79 8.02
CA GLY A 183 9.37 -8.37 6.68
C GLY A 183 9.14 -7.35 5.57
N HIS A 184 9.07 -6.06 5.89
CA HIS A 184 9.02 -4.94 4.93
C HIS A 184 7.90 -5.06 3.90
N THR A 185 6.77 -5.66 4.29
CA THR A 185 5.57 -5.82 3.46
C THR A 185 4.30 -5.72 4.28
N GLY A 186 3.17 -5.46 3.62
CA GLY A 186 1.85 -5.45 4.24
C GLY A 186 1.39 -6.80 4.80
N THR A 187 2.11 -7.88 4.53
CA THR A 187 1.79 -9.23 5.02
C THR A 187 1.70 -9.28 6.54
N GLU A 188 2.62 -8.60 7.26
CA GLU A 188 2.58 -8.53 8.73
C GLU A 188 1.25 -7.94 9.22
N PHE A 189 0.80 -6.82 8.64
CA PHE A 189 -0.46 -6.19 9.02
C PHE A 189 -1.67 -7.06 8.67
N ILE A 190 -1.77 -7.54 7.42
CA ILE A 190 -2.96 -8.26 6.95
C ILE A 190 -3.12 -9.60 7.69
N ALA A 191 -2.03 -10.30 7.99
CA ALA A 191 -2.08 -11.51 8.80
C ALA A 191 -2.64 -11.23 10.21
N LYS A 192 -2.23 -10.12 10.84
CA LYS A 192 -2.70 -9.74 12.18
C LYS A 192 -4.16 -9.25 12.14
N PHE A 193 -4.55 -8.50 11.12
CA PHE A 193 -5.93 -8.09 10.91
C PHE A 193 -6.86 -9.29 10.75
N GLN A 194 -6.50 -10.24 9.87
CA GLN A 194 -7.32 -11.44 9.65
C GLN A 194 -7.43 -12.26 10.93
N ALA A 195 -6.32 -12.51 11.62
CA ALA A 195 -6.34 -13.25 12.89
C ALA A 195 -7.23 -12.58 13.94
N LYS A 196 -7.20 -11.24 14.05
CA LYS A 196 -8.05 -10.51 14.99
C LYS A 196 -9.52 -10.52 14.57
N ALA A 197 -9.82 -10.42 13.29
CA ALA A 197 -11.19 -10.56 12.79
C ALA A 197 -11.77 -11.94 13.08
N ASP A 198 -10.98 -13.01 12.91
CA ASP A 198 -11.36 -14.39 13.23
C ASP A 198 -11.59 -14.56 14.74
N GLU A 199 -10.69 -14.04 15.58
CA GLU A 199 -10.82 -14.03 17.05
C GLU A 199 -12.12 -13.36 17.52
N LEU A 200 -12.49 -12.24 16.89
CA LEU A 200 -13.69 -11.47 17.21
C LEU A 200 -14.95 -12.01 16.54
N GLY A 201 -14.85 -13.05 15.71
CA GLY A 201 -15.96 -13.64 14.98
C GLY A 201 -16.59 -12.71 13.96
N ILE A 202 -15.79 -11.83 13.32
CA ILE A 202 -16.25 -10.96 12.25
C ILE A 202 -16.32 -11.75 10.94
N PRO A 203 -17.52 -11.92 10.32
CA PRO A 203 -17.61 -12.54 9.00
C PRO A 203 -16.89 -11.70 7.95
N VAL A 204 -15.88 -12.29 7.28
CA VAL A 204 -15.23 -11.74 6.11
C VAL A 204 -15.69 -12.54 4.90
N ILE A 205 -16.46 -11.90 4.01
CA ILE A 205 -17.07 -12.57 2.86
C ILE A 205 -16.34 -12.12 1.59
N THR A 206 -15.51 -13.00 1.05
CA THR A 206 -14.78 -12.78 -0.21
C THR A 206 -15.65 -13.13 -1.43
N ASN A 207 -15.23 -12.72 -2.63
CA ASN A 207 -16.01 -12.82 -3.88
C ASN A 207 -17.38 -12.11 -3.81
N MET A 208 -17.58 -11.22 -2.84
CA MET A 208 -18.83 -10.49 -2.63
C MET A 208 -18.64 -9.04 -3.11
N LYS A 209 -19.09 -8.75 -4.31
CA LYS A 209 -18.95 -7.42 -4.93
C LYS A 209 -20.14 -6.54 -4.54
N ALA A 210 -19.88 -5.44 -3.86
CA ALA A 210 -20.88 -4.41 -3.59
C ALA A 210 -21.23 -3.65 -4.87
N GLU A 211 -22.51 -3.43 -5.13
CA GLU A 211 -23.01 -2.83 -6.37
C GLU A 211 -23.78 -1.52 -6.14
N GLU A 212 -24.55 -1.44 -5.04
CA GLU A 212 -25.45 -0.30 -4.80
C GLU A 212 -25.64 -0.06 -3.30
N LEU A 213 -25.55 1.22 -2.88
CA LEU A 213 -25.93 1.64 -1.53
C LEU A 213 -27.44 1.80 -1.42
N ILE A 214 -28.04 1.22 -0.39
CA ILE A 214 -29.48 1.31 -0.14
C ILE A 214 -29.76 2.51 0.75
N LYS A 215 -30.69 3.38 0.32
CA LYS A 215 -31.14 4.54 1.11
C LYS A 215 -32.59 4.36 1.55
N ASN A 216 -32.90 4.79 2.74
CA ASN A 216 -34.26 4.90 3.21
C ASN A 216 -34.95 6.21 2.69
N LYS A 217 -36.22 6.41 3.05
CA LYS A 217 -37.00 7.59 2.62
C LYS A 217 -36.42 8.92 3.08
N ASP A 218 -35.66 8.92 4.17
CA ASP A 218 -35.03 10.12 4.75
C ASP A 218 -33.64 10.38 4.15
N GLY A 219 -33.22 9.60 3.15
CA GLY A 219 -31.94 9.72 2.48
C GLY A 219 -30.75 9.10 3.25
N ARG A 220 -31.01 8.43 4.39
CA ARG A 220 -29.97 7.72 5.15
C ARG A 220 -29.58 6.43 4.42
N VAL A 221 -28.28 6.15 4.37
CA VAL A 221 -27.75 4.86 3.91
C VAL A 221 -28.01 3.81 4.99
N VAL A 222 -28.69 2.72 4.62
CA VAL A 222 -29.17 1.65 5.51
C VAL A 222 -28.77 0.26 5.05
N GLY A 223 -27.90 0.13 4.08
CA GLY A 223 -27.43 -1.16 3.60
C GLY A 223 -26.75 -1.09 2.23
N VAL A 224 -26.47 -2.27 1.69
CA VAL A 224 -25.83 -2.47 0.40
C VAL A 224 -26.43 -3.68 -0.32
N LYS A 225 -26.60 -3.56 -1.66
CA LYS A 225 -26.79 -4.71 -2.54
C LYS A 225 -25.45 -5.17 -3.05
N ALA A 226 -25.24 -6.46 -3.08
CA ALA A 226 -23.98 -7.08 -3.52
C ALA A 226 -24.28 -8.31 -4.37
N THR A 227 -23.28 -8.75 -5.12
CA THR A 227 -23.35 -9.94 -5.98
C THR A 227 -22.21 -10.90 -5.68
N MET A 228 -22.50 -12.19 -5.73
CA MET A 228 -21.52 -13.27 -5.66
C MET A 228 -21.99 -14.41 -6.57
N ASP A 229 -21.13 -14.85 -7.47
CA ASP A 229 -21.41 -15.95 -8.42
C ASP A 229 -22.72 -15.75 -9.20
N GLY A 230 -23.01 -14.50 -9.63
CA GLY A 230 -24.22 -14.13 -10.38
C GLY A 230 -25.49 -14.07 -9.53
N SER A 231 -25.42 -14.27 -8.24
CA SER A 231 -26.53 -14.17 -7.28
C SER A 231 -26.51 -12.84 -6.54
N GLU A 232 -27.68 -12.22 -6.35
CA GLU A 232 -27.84 -10.99 -5.58
C GLU A 232 -28.02 -11.27 -4.08
N TYR A 233 -27.44 -10.39 -3.26
CA TYR A 233 -27.53 -10.39 -1.80
C TYR A 233 -27.80 -8.98 -1.29
N THR A 234 -28.54 -8.89 -0.20
CA THR A 234 -28.80 -7.64 0.50
C THR A 234 -28.25 -7.69 1.91
N PHE A 235 -27.44 -6.71 2.27
CA PHE A 235 -26.91 -6.53 3.61
C PHE A 235 -27.47 -5.26 4.20
N ASN A 236 -28.42 -5.39 5.12
CA ASN A 236 -28.97 -4.26 5.85
C ASN A 236 -27.98 -3.83 6.95
N ALA A 237 -27.86 -2.52 7.17
CA ALA A 237 -26.92 -1.92 8.12
C ALA A 237 -27.64 -0.86 8.97
N LYS A 238 -27.99 -1.20 10.22
CA LYS A 238 -28.70 -0.32 11.16
C LYS A 238 -27.91 0.97 11.43
N GLY A 239 -26.62 0.87 11.71
CA GLY A 239 -25.70 2.00 11.89
C GLY A 239 -25.32 2.67 10.58
N GLY A 240 -25.09 1.87 9.54
CA GLY A 240 -24.75 2.33 8.19
C GLY A 240 -23.59 1.55 7.57
N VAL A 241 -23.00 2.13 6.51
CA VAL A 241 -21.99 1.51 5.65
C VAL A 241 -20.69 2.30 5.72
N VAL A 242 -19.56 1.58 5.80
CA VAL A 242 -18.21 2.14 5.68
C VAL A 242 -17.61 1.71 4.34
N LEU A 243 -17.26 2.67 3.49
CA LEU A 243 -16.51 2.44 2.26
C LEU A 243 -15.00 2.44 2.57
N ALA A 244 -14.33 1.31 2.30
CA ALA A 244 -12.90 1.12 2.50
C ALA A 244 -12.26 0.38 1.31
N THR A 245 -12.73 0.73 0.10
CA THR A 245 -12.56 -0.04 -1.13
C THR A 245 -11.28 0.26 -1.90
N GLY A 246 -10.43 1.16 -1.38
CA GLY A 246 -9.27 1.65 -2.12
C GLY A 246 -9.67 2.63 -3.25
N GLY A 247 -8.68 2.94 -4.08
CA GLY A 247 -8.82 3.88 -5.18
C GLY A 247 -9.25 3.24 -6.51
N PHE A 248 -8.70 3.77 -7.60
CA PHE A 248 -9.03 3.33 -8.97
C PHE A 248 -7.81 3.14 -9.89
N GLY A 249 -6.60 3.01 -9.33
CA GLY A 249 -5.36 2.95 -10.11
C GLY A 249 -5.20 1.67 -10.95
N ALA A 250 -5.97 0.61 -10.68
CA ALA A 250 -6.05 -0.58 -11.52
C ALA A 250 -7.13 -0.48 -12.64
N ASN A 251 -7.77 0.69 -12.81
CA ASN A 251 -8.72 0.96 -13.87
C ASN A 251 -8.14 1.97 -14.87
N PRO A 252 -7.49 1.53 -15.97
CA PRO A 252 -6.80 2.42 -16.89
C PRO A 252 -7.75 3.41 -17.59
N GLU A 253 -9.01 3.03 -17.82
CA GLU A 253 -10.01 3.93 -18.42
C GLU A 253 -10.34 5.07 -17.45
N MET A 254 -10.54 4.76 -16.19
CA MET A 254 -10.83 5.75 -15.17
C MET A 254 -9.61 6.65 -14.89
N VAL A 255 -8.39 6.08 -14.85
CA VAL A 255 -7.14 6.83 -14.74
C VAL A 255 -7.02 7.82 -15.91
N LYS A 256 -7.15 7.35 -17.15
CA LYS A 256 -7.06 8.18 -18.35
C LYS A 256 -8.16 9.25 -18.39
N LYS A 257 -9.39 8.93 -17.95
CA LYS A 257 -10.50 9.89 -17.86
C LYS A 257 -10.16 11.09 -16.98
N TYR A 258 -9.55 10.85 -15.82
CA TYR A 258 -9.28 11.90 -14.85
C TYR A 258 -7.89 12.53 -14.98
N ASN A 259 -6.91 11.79 -15.52
CA ASN A 259 -5.57 12.30 -15.81
C ASN A 259 -5.03 11.74 -17.15
N PRO A 260 -5.31 12.42 -18.27
CA PRO A 260 -4.89 11.97 -19.60
C PRO A 260 -3.38 11.90 -19.82
N LYS A 261 -2.56 12.43 -18.90
CA LYS A 261 -1.09 12.33 -18.95
C LYS A 261 -0.59 10.94 -18.56
N ILE A 262 -1.40 10.18 -17.82
CA ILE A 262 -1.12 8.80 -17.44
C ILE A 262 -1.85 7.92 -18.46
N ASP A 263 -1.12 7.46 -19.44
CA ASP A 263 -1.62 6.68 -20.57
C ASP A 263 -1.19 5.19 -20.50
N GLU A 264 -1.35 4.45 -21.57
CA GLU A 264 -1.05 3.01 -21.67
C GLU A 264 0.42 2.65 -21.46
N ARG A 265 1.35 3.61 -21.42
CA ARG A 265 2.77 3.39 -21.09
C ARG A 265 2.95 3.05 -19.62
N PHE A 266 2.04 3.55 -18.78
CA PHE A 266 2.08 3.29 -17.35
C PHE A 266 1.36 1.99 -17.02
N LYS A 267 2.06 1.10 -16.34
CA LYS A 267 1.44 -0.02 -15.64
C LYS A 267 0.87 0.45 -14.31
N THR A 268 0.48 -0.47 -13.46
CA THR A 268 -0.03 -0.13 -12.13
C THR A 268 0.63 -0.98 -11.05
N THR A 269 0.84 -0.38 -9.88
CA THR A 269 1.23 -1.10 -8.67
C THR A 269 0.04 -1.67 -7.93
N ASP A 270 -1.18 -1.32 -8.35
CA ASP A 270 -2.40 -1.63 -7.60
C ASP A 270 -2.84 -3.07 -7.75
N ALA A 271 -3.39 -3.60 -6.68
CA ALA A 271 -4.09 -4.87 -6.70
C ALA A 271 -5.26 -4.85 -7.71
N PRO A 272 -5.55 -5.96 -8.41
CA PRO A 272 -6.57 -6.01 -9.46
C PRO A 272 -7.97 -5.56 -9.01
N GLY A 273 -8.22 -5.57 -7.70
CA GLY A 273 -9.47 -5.10 -7.11
C GLY A 273 -9.62 -3.58 -7.00
N THR A 274 -8.58 -2.77 -7.23
CA THR A 274 -8.59 -1.32 -7.03
C THR A 274 -9.11 -0.61 -8.29
N THR A 275 -10.40 -0.76 -8.58
CA THR A 275 -11.04 -0.38 -9.87
C THR A 275 -12.09 0.72 -9.77
N GLY A 276 -12.35 1.27 -8.55
CA GLY A 276 -13.09 2.54 -8.37
C GLY A 276 -14.60 2.46 -8.39
N GLU A 277 -15.25 1.28 -8.44
CA GLU A 277 -16.71 1.17 -8.53
C GLU A 277 -17.43 1.80 -7.34
N ALA A 278 -16.85 1.71 -6.14
CA ALA A 278 -17.43 2.30 -4.95
C ALA A 278 -17.49 3.83 -4.98
N LEU A 279 -16.62 4.49 -5.74
CA LEU A 279 -16.69 5.93 -5.96
C LEU A 279 -18.00 6.32 -6.67
N TYR A 280 -18.36 5.58 -7.71
CA TYR A 280 -19.64 5.79 -8.39
C TYR A 280 -20.84 5.36 -7.53
N MET A 281 -20.68 4.35 -6.65
CA MET A 281 -21.74 4.03 -5.68
C MET A 281 -21.97 5.19 -4.71
N ALA A 282 -20.90 5.79 -4.19
CA ALA A 282 -20.95 6.94 -3.29
C ALA A 282 -21.58 8.16 -3.99
N GLU A 283 -21.15 8.44 -5.24
CA GLU A 283 -21.70 9.53 -6.05
C GLU A 283 -23.22 9.38 -6.28
N ARG A 284 -23.68 8.17 -6.66
CA ARG A 284 -25.13 7.88 -6.77
C ARG A 284 -25.88 8.04 -5.45
N ALA A 285 -25.20 7.81 -4.31
CA ALA A 285 -25.79 8.07 -2.99
C ALA A 285 -25.79 9.57 -2.61
N GLY A 286 -25.17 10.44 -3.41
CA GLY A 286 -25.11 11.89 -3.24
C GLY A 286 -23.78 12.41 -2.69
N ALA A 287 -22.76 11.57 -2.56
CA ALA A 287 -21.43 12.00 -2.12
C ALA A 287 -20.72 12.80 -3.21
N GLN A 288 -19.98 13.82 -2.79
CA GLN A 288 -19.11 14.56 -3.69
C GLN A 288 -17.81 13.80 -3.90
N LEU A 289 -17.43 13.60 -5.17
CA LEU A 289 -16.08 13.18 -5.54
C LEU A 289 -15.20 14.42 -5.75
N VAL A 290 -14.03 14.43 -5.14
CA VAL A 290 -13.08 15.55 -5.22
C VAL A 290 -11.70 15.08 -5.64
N ASN A 291 -10.92 15.98 -6.25
CA ASN A 291 -9.49 15.76 -6.56
C ASN A 291 -9.20 14.55 -7.48
N MET A 292 -10.17 14.10 -8.26
CA MET A 292 -10.09 12.87 -9.07
C MET A 292 -8.91 12.84 -10.05
N GLY A 293 -8.44 14.01 -10.50
CA GLY A 293 -7.29 14.13 -11.39
C GLY A 293 -5.93 13.99 -10.68
N TYR A 294 -5.89 13.94 -9.35
CA TYR A 294 -4.66 13.75 -8.60
C TYR A 294 -4.34 12.27 -8.48
N ILE A 295 -3.47 11.80 -9.34
CA ILE A 295 -3.05 10.40 -9.42
C ILE A 295 -1.53 10.37 -9.31
N GLN A 296 -1.01 9.65 -8.32
CA GLN A 296 0.41 9.49 -8.07
C GLN A 296 0.99 8.38 -8.94
N THR A 297 2.19 8.61 -9.45
CA THR A 297 3.05 7.57 -10.00
C THR A 297 4.10 7.15 -8.98
N TYR A 298 4.44 5.86 -8.94
CA TYR A 298 5.55 5.32 -8.14
C TYR A 298 6.76 5.12 -9.06
N PRO A 299 7.95 5.62 -8.67
CA PRO A 299 9.08 5.70 -9.60
C PRO A 299 9.83 4.39 -9.83
N ILE A 300 9.78 3.44 -8.88
CA ILE A 300 10.64 2.24 -8.84
C ILE A 300 9.76 1.01 -8.91
N CYS A 301 9.45 0.63 -10.15
CA CYS A 301 8.57 -0.50 -10.45
C CYS A 301 9.15 -1.40 -11.53
N ASP A 302 8.79 -2.68 -11.44
CA ASP A 302 9.08 -3.69 -12.44
C ASP A 302 8.54 -3.28 -13.82
N PRO A 303 9.40 -3.19 -14.84
CA PRO A 303 9.00 -2.81 -16.19
C PRO A 303 8.05 -3.83 -16.87
N ILE A 304 7.93 -5.05 -16.33
CA ILE A 304 7.10 -6.11 -16.90
C ILE A 304 5.71 -6.11 -16.28
N SER A 305 5.60 -6.11 -14.95
CA SER A 305 4.31 -6.20 -14.25
C SER A 305 3.78 -4.86 -13.77
N GLY A 306 4.65 -3.87 -13.52
CA GLY A 306 4.33 -2.61 -12.87
C GLY A 306 4.34 -2.67 -11.33
N ALA A 307 4.63 -3.83 -10.75
CA ALA A 307 4.70 -4.01 -9.30
C ALA A 307 5.82 -3.16 -8.67
N ILE A 308 5.66 -2.76 -7.43
CA ILE A 308 6.72 -2.08 -6.66
C ILE A 308 7.90 -3.05 -6.51
N GLU A 309 9.11 -2.54 -6.71
CA GLU A 309 10.37 -3.25 -6.45
C GLU A 309 10.84 -2.95 -5.02
N LEU A 310 10.33 -3.69 -4.03
CA LEU A 310 10.68 -3.49 -2.62
C LEU A 310 12.16 -3.78 -2.34
N ILE A 311 12.79 -4.67 -3.10
CA ILE A 311 14.23 -4.93 -3.01
C ILE A 311 15.07 -3.68 -3.32
N ALA A 312 14.56 -2.77 -4.14
CA ALA A 312 15.19 -1.50 -4.48
C ALA A 312 15.02 -0.42 -3.40
N ASP A 313 14.39 -0.73 -2.26
CA ASP A 313 14.37 0.12 -1.07
C ASP A 313 15.77 0.26 -0.44
N ALA A 314 16.76 -0.51 -0.93
CA ALA A 314 18.19 -0.21 -0.73
C ALA A 314 18.56 1.27 -1.02
N ARG A 315 17.74 2.01 -1.80
CA ARG A 315 17.91 3.45 -2.02
C ARG A 315 17.77 4.28 -0.74
N PHE A 316 16.98 3.83 0.23
CA PHE A 316 16.87 4.49 1.54
C PHE A 316 18.15 4.34 2.36
N ASP A 317 19.00 3.38 2.01
CA ASP A 317 20.28 3.08 2.62
C ASP A 317 21.47 3.65 1.84
N GLY A 318 21.22 4.35 0.73
CA GLY A 318 22.26 5.01 -0.07
C GLY A 318 22.50 4.44 -1.47
N ALA A 319 21.64 3.54 -1.97
CA ALA A 319 21.71 3.11 -3.37
C ALA A 319 21.44 4.31 -4.31
N ILE A 320 22.10 4.30 -5.46
CA ILE A 320 22.05 5.40 -6.44
C ILE A 320 21.22 5.04 -7.67
N MET A 321 20.63 6.05 -8.28
CA MET A 321 19.89 5.91 -9.53
C MET A 321 20.74 6.41 -10.70
N LEU A 322 20.88 5.55 -11.71
CA LEU A 322 21.68 5.81 -12.90
C LEU A 322 20.82 5.85 -14.16
N ASN A 323 21.09 6.78 -15.03
CA ASN A 323 20.57 6.78 -16.39
C ASN A 323 21.41 5.89 -17.33
N GLN A 324 21.02 5.79 -18.60
CA GLN A 324 21.69 4.96 -19.61
C GLN A 324 23.11 5.43 -19.91
N GLU A 325 23.43 6.68 -19.63
CA GLU A 325 24.78 7.25 -19.77
C GLU A 325 25.64 6.99 -18.52
N GLY A 326 25.11 6.32 -17.49
CA GLY A 326 25.82 5.99 -16.25
C GLY A 326 25.98 7.16 -15.28
N LYS A 327 25.11 8.15 -15.36
CA LYS A 327 25.12 9.33 -14.48
C LYS A 327 23.94 9.29 -13.52
N ARG A 328 24.14 9.76 -12.30
CA ARG A 328 23.05 10.17 -11.40
C ARG A 328 22.36 11.38 -12.02
N PHE A 329 21.07 11.54 -11.83
CA PHE A 329 20.28 12.59 -12.46
C PHE A 329 19.26 13.26 -11.53
N VAL A 330 19.07 12.74 -10.31
CA VAL A 330 18.15 13.26 -9.31
C VAL A 330 18.57 12.79 -7.90
N GLU A 331 18.09 13.45 -6.85
CA GLU A 331 18.20 12.94 -5.47
C GLU A 331 17.27 11.73 -5.32
N GLU A 332 17.80 10.58 -4.95
CA GLU A 332 17.16 9.26 -5.02
C GLU A 332 15.96 9.08 -4.07
N LEU A 333 15.85 9.95 -3.07
CA LEU A 333 14.74 9.94 -2.10
C LEU A 333 13.81 11.15 -2.25
N GLN A 334 13.80 11.79 -3.39
CA GLN A 334 12.92 12.91 -3.70
C GLN A 334 11.44 12.45 -3.72
N ARG A 335 10.50 13.38 -3.75
CA ARG A 335 9.06 13.11 -3.91
C ARG A 335 8.84 12.16 -5.10
N ARG A 336 7.86 11.29 -4.99
CA ARG A 336 7.57 10.26 -6.00
C ARG A 336 7.25 10.82 -7.39
N ASP A 337 6.49 11.90 -7.44
CA ASP A 337 6.15 12.61 -8.68
C ASP A 337 7.41 13.20 -9.35
N VAL A 338 8.29 13.83 -8.56
CA VAL A 338 9.56 14.39 -9.05
C VAL A 338 10.48 13.29 -9.58
N LEU A 339 10.59 12.16 -8.85
CA LEU A 339 11.39 11.01 -9.28
C LEU A 339 10.83 10.40 -10.57
N SER A 340 9.52 10.19 -10.63
CA SER A 340 8.87 9.61 -11.81
C SER A 340 9.09 10.48 -13.05
N GLU A 341 8.91 11.78 -12.92
CA GLU A 341 9.17 12.73 -14.00
C GLU A 341 10.66 12.72 -14.40
N ALA A 342 11.57 12.72 -13.43
CA ALA A 342 13.01 12.66 -13.71
C ALA A 342 13.39 11.39 -14.47
N ILE A 343 12.80 10.21 -14.15
CA ILE A 343 13.03 8.96 -14.87
C ILE A 343 12.46 9.03 -16.29
N LEU A 344 11.24 9.54 -16.45
CA LEU A 344 10.58 9.66 -17.76
C LEU A 344 11.34 10.60 -18.72
N ASN A 345 12.12 11.53 -18.17
CA ASN A 345 12.98 12.43 -18.94
C ASN A 345 14.34 11.79 -19.32
N GLN A 346 14.67 10.58 -18.86
CA GLN A 346 15.87 9.87 -19.27
C GLN A 346 15.66 9.10 -20.58
N THR A 347 16.74 8.78 -21.27
CA THR A 347 16.75 7.93 -22.46
C THR A 347 16.05 6.60 -22.17
N GLY A 348 15.03 6.24 -22.97
CA GLY A 348 14.25 5.00 -22.78
C GLY A 348 13.27 5.03 -21.62
N GLN A 349 13.13 6.14 -20.88
CA GLN A 349 12.14 6.33 -19.80
C GLN A 349 12.23 5.32 -18.65
N TYR A 350 13.45 4.90 -18.33
CA TYR A 350 13.75 4.00 -17.21
C TYR A 350 15.06 4.41 -16.53
N CYS A 351 15.32 3.88 -15.36
CA CYS A 351 16.60 3.99 -14.67
C CYS A 351 17.13 2.63 -14.20
N TRP A 352 18.36 2.65 -13.72
CA TRP A 352 19.00 1.56 -13.01
C TRP A 352 19.20 1.97 -11.56
N VAL A 353 18.75 1.16 -10.60
CA VAL A 353 19.07 1.32 -9.18
C VAL A 353 20.28 0.44 -8.88
N LEU A 354 21.38 1.04 -8.44
CA LEU A 354 22.67 0.38 -8.19
C LEU A 354 23.05 0.50 -6.71
N TRP A 355 23.41 -0.62 -6.10
CA TRP A 355 23.99 -0.66 -4.75
C TRP A 355 25.06 -1.75 -4.64
N ASN A 356 25.79 -1.77 -3.53
CA ASN A 356 26.77 -2.79 -3.21
C ASN A 356 26.50 -3.46 -1.86
N ASP A 357 27.35 -4.43 -1.46
CA ASP A 357 27.22 -5.13 -0.17
C ASP A 357 27.24 -4.18 1.04
N ASN A 358 27.94 -3.05 0.98
CA ASN A 358 28.01 -2.11 2.11
C ASN A 358 26.63 -1.48 2.36
N ILE A 359 25.92 -1.09 1.29
CA ILE A 359 24.55 -0.60 1.35
C ILE A 359 23.59 -1.73 1.70
N GLY A 360 23.72 -2.87 1.02
CA GLY A 360 22.85 -4.02 1.20
C GLY A 360 22.84 -4.61 2.62
N LYS A 361 23.86 -4.36 3.41
CA LYS A 361 23.92 -4.80 4.82
C LYS A 361 23.09 -3.94 5.77
N ILE A 362 22.72 -2.72 5.41
CA ILE A 362 22.03 -1.78 6.29
C ILE A 362 20.62 -2.29 6.62
N SER A 363 19.75 -2.40 5.62
CA SER A 363 18.39 -2.95 5.80
C SER A 363 18.25 -4.37 5.28
N ASN A 364 19.31 -4.97 4.74
CA ASN A 364 19.36 -6.34 4.25
C ASN A 364 18.24 -6.68 3.24
N THR A 365 17.94 -5.74 2.34
CA THR A 365 16.78 -5.80 1.42
C THR A 365 16.82 -7.05 0.54
N VAL A 366 17.98 -7.51 0.09
CA VAL A 366 18.13 -8.75 -0.70
C VAL A 366 17.63 -9.98 0.05
N LYS A 367 17.89 -10.07 1.37
CA LYS A 367 17.40 -11.17 2.20
C LYS A 367 15.93 -10.98 2.57
N ALA A 368 15.53 -9.77 2.88
CA ALA A 368 14.13 -9.44 3.21
C ALA A 368 13.20 -9.74 2.02
N HIS A 369 13.66 -9.47 0.80
CA HIS A 369 12.92 -9.65 -0.45
C HIS A 369 13.56 -10.74 -1.35
N ALA A 370 13.93 -11.88 -0.76
CA ALA A 370 14.61 -12.98 -1.49
C ALA A 370 13.78 -13.51 -2.67
N ASN A 371 12.45 -13.52 -2.55
CA ASN A 371 11.55 -13.92 -3.63
C ASN A 371 11.58 -12.93 -4.82
N GLU A 372 11.66 -11.63 -4.55
CA GLU A 372 11.84 -10.61 -5.60
C GLU A 372 13.22 -10.76 -6.26
N TYR A 373 14.27 -10.94 -5.46
CA TYR A 373 15.62 -11.17 -5.97
C TYR A 373 15.65 -12.33 -6.98
N GLU A 374 15.07 -13.48 -6.61
CA GLU A 374 15.00 -14.65 -7.48
C GLU A 374 14.16 -14.40 -8.74
N ALA A 375 12.98 -13.80 -8.58
CA ALA A 375 12.06 -13.50 -9.67
C ALA A 375 12.68 -12.51 -10.67
N PHE A 376 13.20 -11.38 -10.22
CA PHE A 376 13.75 -10.32 -11.05
C PHE A 376 15.08 -10.73 -11.74
N THR A 377 15.88 -11.55 -11.05
CA THR A 377 17.08 -12.15 -11.68
C THR A 377 16.67 -13.09 -12.82
N LYS A 378 15.66 -13.94 -12.60
CA LYS A 378 15.14 -14.85 -13.64
C LYS A 378 14.49 -14.10 -14.80
N GLN A 379 13.86 -12.98 -14.56
CA GLN A 379 13.29 -12.09 -15.58
C GLN A 379 14.36 -11.32 -16.37
N GLY A 380 15.60 -11.28 -15.90
CA GLY A 380 16.68 -10.54 -16.54
C GLY A 380 16.62 -9.02 -16.35
N ILE A 381 15.86 -8.51 -15.39
CA ILE A 381 15.82 -7.08 -15.05
C ILE A 381 16.73 -6.72 -13.88
N MET A 382 17.24 -7.73 -13.18
CA MET A 382 18.19 -7.61 -12.06
C MET A 382 19.37 -8.53 -12.24
N THR A 383 20.54 -8.12 -11.74
CA THR A 383 21.73 -8.99 -11.65
C THR A 383 22.58 -8.64 -10.43
N THR A 384 23.41 -9.61 -10.04
CA THR A 384 24.48 -9.45 -9.06
C THR A 384 25.83 -9.72 -9.72
N CYS A 385 26.80 -8.88 -9.47
CA CYS A 385 28.12 -8.93 -10.08
C CYS A 385 29.22 -8.73 -9.04
N ASP A 386 30.38 -9.35 -9.27
CA ASP A 386 31.55 -9.18 -8.42
C ASP A 386 32.30 -7.87 -8.72
N ASP A 387 32.07 -7.25 -9.89
CA ASP A 387 32.73 -6.01 -10.31
C ASP A 387 31.82 -5.11 -11.19
N LEU A 388 32.27 -3.87 -11.36
CA LEU A 388 31.55 -2.88 -12.17
C LEU A 388 31.59 -3.17 -13.69
N LYS A 389 32.54 -4.00 -14.16
CA LYS A 389 32.61 -4.37 -15.58
C LYS A 389 31.43 -5.27 -15.93
N CYS A 390 31.12 -6.24 -15.06
CA CYS A 390 29.94 -7.08 -15.21
C CYS A 390 28.64 -6.27 -15.17
N ILE A 391 28.52 -5.26 -14.28
CA ILE A 391 27.37 -4.33 -14.25
C ILE A 391 27.26 -3.55 -15.57
N ALA A 392 28.37 -3.02 -16.09
CA ALA A 392 28.40 -2.29 -17.36
C ALA A 392 27.96 -3.20 -18.53
N ASP A 393 28.43 -4.44 -18.54
CA ASP A 393 28.05 -5.41 -19.60
C ASP A 393 26.58 -5.79 -19.53
N PHE A 394 25.98 -5.91 -18.33
CA PHE A 394 24.56 -6.17 -18.16
C PHE A 394 23.69 -4.97 -18.55
N THR A 395 24.00 -3.80 -18.00
CA THR A 395 23.19 -2.57 -18.16
C THR A 395 23.40 -1.87 -19.50
N LYS A 396 24.50 -2.19 -20.21
CA LYS A 396 24.99 -1.47 -21.38
C LYS A 396 25.45 -0.03 -21.10
N ILE A 397 25.64 0.31 -19.86
CA ILE A 397 26.23 1.60 -19.46
C ILE A 397 27.71 1.61 -19.82
N PRO A 398 28.25 2.73 -20.37
CA PRO A 398 29.69 2.86 -20.65
C PRO A 398 30.52 2.64 -19.38
N PHE A 399 31.40 1.64 -19.38
CA PHE A 399 32.17 1.22 -18.19
C PHE A 399 32.95 2.36 -17.54
N ASP A 400 33.66 3.17 -18.33
CA ASP A 400 34.45 4.27 -17.78
C ASP A 400 33.59 5.33 -17.11
N GLN A 401 32.38 5.59 -17.62
CA GLN A 401 31.46 6.52 -16.98
C GLN A 401 30.88 5.93 -15.68
N LEU A 402 30.47 4.66 -15.70
CA LEU A 402 30.00 3.95 -14.49
C LEU A 402 31.06 4.01 -13.39
N ARG A 403 32.31 3.69 -13.71
CA ARG A 403 33.44 3.73 -12.79
C ARG A 403 33.66 5.14 -12.23
N LYS A 404 33.59 6.19 -13.06
CA LYS A 404 33.70 7.59 -12.63
C LYS A 404 32.57 7.97 -11.67
N THR A 405 31.35 7.56 -11.94
CA THR A 405 30.17 7.86 -11.09
C THR A 405 30.30 7.17 -9.73
N VAL A 406 30.59 5.87 -9.70
CA VAL A 406 30.78 5.11 -8.45
C VAL A 406 31.93 5.67 -7.62
N LYS A 407 33.08 5.99 -8.27
CA LYS A 407 34.21 6.64 -7.58
C LYS A 407 33.80 7.99 -6.96
N ARG A 408 33.10 8.83 -7.72
CA ARG A 408 32.63 10.14 -7.23
C ARG A 408 31.69 10.02 -6.03
N VAL A 409 30.74 9.07 -6.09
CA VAL A 409 29.84 8.77 -4.97
C VAL A 409 30.64 8.36 -3.73
N SER A 410 31.58 7.44 -3.86
CA SER A 410 32.44 6.98 -2.76
C SER A 410 33.32 8.08 -2.19
N ASP A 411 33.92 8.92 -3.05
CA ASP A 411 34.72 10.08 -2.62
C ASP A 411 33.89 11.10 -1.82
N MET A 412 32.59 11.24 -2.12
CA MET A 412 31.65 12.11 -1.38
C MET A 412 31.17 11.44 -0.09
N ALA A 413 30.91 10.13 -0.10
CA ALA A 413 30.56 9.36 1.09
C ALA A 413 31.61 9.50 2.19
N GLY A 414 32.90 9.41 1.83
CA GLY A 414 34.02 9.61 2.77
C GLY A 414 34.11 11.03 3.36
N LYS A 415 33.43 12.01 2.76
CA LYS A 415 33.39 13.41 3.22
C LYS A 415 32.06 13.80 3.89
N GLY A 416 31.12 12.85 3.98
CA GLY A 416 29.82 13.06 4.63
C GLY A 416 28.90 14.05 3.94
N ASN A 417 29.11 14.39 2.65
CA ASN A 417 28.31 15.39 1.93
C ASN A 417 28.17 15.02 0.45
N ASP A 418 26.94 14.77 0.00
CA ASP A 418 26.59 14.65 -1.40
C ASP A 418 26.43 16.05 -2.03
N LYS A 419 27.47 16.51 -2.72
CA LYS A 419 27.51 17.82 -3.39
C LYS A 419 26.68 17.87 -4.67
N ASP A 420 26.30 16.72 -5.22
CA ASP A 420 25.59 16.66 -6.50
C ASP A 420 24.08 16.79 -6.33
N PHE A 421 23.50 16.04 -5.38
CA PHE A 421 22.05 15.96 -5.20
C PHE A 421 21.57 16.05 -3.75
N ASN A 422 22.52 16.13 -2.78
CA ASN A 422 22.21 16.23 -1.35
C ASN A 422 21.34 15.06 -0.85
N HIS A 423 21.78 13.82 -1.12
CA HIS A 423 21.08 12.60 -0.74
C HIS A 423 20.77 12.60 0.76
N ARG A 424 19.48 12.58 1.12
CA ARG A 424 19.00 12.85 2.50
C ARG A 424 19.36 11.78 3.52
N SER A 425 19.61 10.52 3.10
CA SER A 425 20.11 9.45 3.98
C SER A 425 21.64 9.37 3.98
N GLY A 426 22.32 10.22 3.19
CA GLY A 426 23.76 10.18 2.96
C GLY A 426 24.16 9.17 1.90
N LEU A 427 25.42 9.28 1.46
CA LEU A 427 26.02 8.34 0.51
C LEU A 427 26.88 7.32 1.27
N VAL A 428 26.99 6.13 0.71
CA VAL A 428 27.79 5.02 1.23
C VAL A 428 28.91 4.70 0.24
N ASP A 429 30.06 4.25 0.72
CA ASP A 429 31.17 3.83 -0.13
C ASP A 429 30.77 2.60 -0.97
N MET A 430 30.93 2.74 -2.29
CA MET A 430 30.54 1.72 -3.27
C MET A 430 31.75 1.11 -3.99
N GLN A 431 33.00 1.36 -3.56
CA GLN A 431 34.17 0.89 -4.32
C GLN A 431 34.48 -0.60 -4.17
N GLN A 432 33.91 -1.27 -3.17
CA GLN A 432 34.22 -2.68 -2.83
C GLN A 432 32.95 -3.49 -2.57
N GLY A 433 33.08 -4.80 -2.70
CA GLY A 433 32.00 -5.77 -2.49
C GLY A 433 31.27 -6.14 -3.78
N LYS A 434 30.29 -7.00 -3.65
CA LYS A 434 29.39 -7.33 -4.77
C LYS A 434 28.48 -6.17 -5.07
N TYR A 435 28.11 -6.06 -6.34
CA TYR A 435 27.17 -5.06 -6.82
C TYR A 435 25.85 -5.69 -7.21
N TYR A 436 24.79 -4.98 -6.97
CA TYR A 436 23.42 -5.33 -7.32
C TYR A 436 22.86 -4.20 -8.19
N VAL A 437 22.19 -4.55 -9.27
CA VAL A 437 21.53 -3.57 -10.13
C VAL A 437 20.18 -4.08 -10.59
N ILE A 438 19.17 -3.20 -10.55
CA ILE A 438 17.83 -3.49 -11.05
C ILE A 438 17.33 -2.37 -11.95
N LYS A 439 16.58 -2.74 -12.99
CA LYS A 439 15.94 -1.82 -13.92
C LYS A 439 14.57 -1.43 -13.40
N ALA A 440 14.30 -0.12 -13.31
CA ALA A 440 13.05 0.40 -12.79
C ALA A 440 12.37 1.41 -13.74
N VAL A 441 11.04 1.41 -13.73
CA VAL A 441 10.18 2.33 -14.48
C VAL A 441 9.12 2.93 -13.57
N PRO A 442 8.54 4.12 -13.87
CA PRO A 442 7.37 4.61 -13.16
C PRO A 442 6.10 3.83 -13.50
N SER A 443 5.22 3.61 -12.50
CA SER A 443 3.89 3.04 -12.66
C SER A 443 2.83 3.87 -11.96
N THR A 444 1.56 3.77 -12.37
CA THR A 444 0.42 4.31 -11.61
C THR A 444 0.40 3.67 -10.24
N HIS A 445 0.13 4.46 -9.19
CA HIS A 445 0.27 3.94 -7.82
C HIS A 445 -0.91 4.28 -6.92
N HIS A 446 -1.09 5.54 -6.53
CA HIS A 446 -2.10 5.95 -5.55
C HIS A 446 -3.02 7.01 -6.15
N THR A 447 -4.31 6.84 -5.97
CA THR A 447 -5.27 7.87 -6.37
C THR A 447 -5.63 8.73 -5.15
N MET A 448 -5.25 10.03 -5.18
CA MET A 448 -5.56 10.96 -4.10
C MET A 448 -6.97 11.52 -4.20
N GLY A 449 -7.64 11.33 -5.33
CA GLY A 449 -9.02 11.71 -5.54
C GLY A 449 -10.00 10.65 -5.02
N GLY A 450 -11.17 11.09 -4.56
CA GLY A 450 -12.19 10.18 -4.03
C GLY A 450 -13.34 10.89 -3.34
N VAL A 451 -14.00 10.19 -2.44
CA VAL A 451 -15.13 10.68 -1.65
C VAL A 451 -14.67 11.82 -0.73
N ARG A 452 -15.39 12.94 -0.76
CA ARG A 452 -15.19 14.03 0.22
C ARG A 452 -15.67 13.59 1.59
N ILE A 453 -14.81 13.68 2.58
CA ILE A 453 -15.11 13.39 3.99
C ILE A 453 -14.80 14.58 4.89
N ASN A 454 -15.33 14.54 6.12
CA ASN A 454 -14.93 15.42 7.20
C ASN A 454 -13.99 14.70 8.20
N GLU A 455 -13.64 15.37 9.30
CA GLU A 455 -12.76 14.88 10.37
C GLU A 455 -13.28 13.62 11.08
N LYS A 456 -14.56 13.28 10.90
CA LYS A 456 -15.22 12.09 11.47
C LYS A 456 -15.39 10.97 10.44
N ALA A 457 -14.69 11.06 9.31
CA ALA A 457 -14.81 10.14 8.16
C ALA A 457 -16.23 10.07 7.55
N GLU A 458 -17.13 11.01 7.86
CA GLU A 458 -18.48 11.08 7.31
C GLU A 458 -18.42 11.56 5.85
N ALA A 459 -19.09 10.86 4.94
CA ALA A 459 -19.19 11.26 3.53
C ALA A 459 -20.06 12.53 3.38
N LEU A 460 -19.61 13.47 2.55
CA LEU A 460 -20.23 14.77 2.36
C LEU A 460 -20.82 14.94 0.95
N THR A 461 -21.94 15.66 0.85
CA THR A 461 -22.48 16.15 -0.41
C THR A 461 -21.64 17.33 -0.96
N ALA A 462 -21.96 17.79 -2.16
CA ALA A 462 -21.32 18.97 -2.76
C ALA A 462 -21.52 20.24 -1.92
N GLU A 463 -22.65 20.36 -1.22
CA GLU A 463 -22.97 21.48 -0.30
C GLU A 463 -22.29 21.32 1.08
N GLY A 464 -21.50 20.25 1.27
CA GLY A 464 -20.81 19.96 2.53
C GLY A 464 -21.72 19.38 3.63
N LYS A 465 -22.89 18.89 3.29
CA LYS A 465 -23.80 18.22 4.24
C LYS A 465 -23.38 16.75 4.40
N VAL A 466 -23.46 16.24 5.62
CA VAL A 466 -23.23 14.82 5.93
C VAL A 466 -24.32 13.96 5.27
N ILE A 467 -23.90 12.85 4.64
CA ILE A 467 -24.81 11.80 4.19
C ILE A 467 -25.00 10.83 5.36
N PRO A 468 -26.18 10.80 6.00
CA PRO A 468 -26.36 9.98 7.18
C PRO A 468 -26.16 8.47 6.87
N GLY A 469 -25.43 7.77 7.73
CA GLY A 469 -25.16 6.35 7.58
C GLY A 469 -24.12 5.98 6.54
N LEU A 470 -23.31 6.95 6.05
CA LEU A 470 -22.23 6.70 5.11
C LEU A 470 -20.91 7.29 5.59
N TRP A 471 -19.91 6.44 5.74
CA TRP A 471 -18.53 6.79 6.05
C TRP A 471 -17.60 6.29 4.95
N ALA A 472 -16.42 6.89 4.86
CA ALA A 472 -15.37 6.42 3.96
C ALA A 472 -13.99 6.59 4.60
N ALA A 473 -13.08 5.65 4.36
CA ALA A 473 -11.74 5.65 4.95
C ALA A 473 -10.68 5.10 3.99
N GLY A 474 -9.50 5.69 4.03
CA GLY A 474 -8.35 5.32 3.20
C GLY A 474 -8.44 5.86 1.78
N GLU A 475 -7.82 5.17 0.82
CA GLU A 475 -7.62 5.64 -0.55
C GLU A 475 -8.91 5.93 -1.33
N VAL A 476 -10.05 5.45 -0.88
CA VAL A 476 -11.37 5.82 -1.45
C VAL A 476 -11.75 7.27 -1.18
N THR A 477 -11.04 7.96 -0.27
CA THR A 477 -11.29 9.36 0.10
C THR A 477 -10.39 10.32 -0.68
N GLY A 478 -10.86 11.55 -0.89
CA GLY A 478 -10.19 12.50 -1.79
C GLY A 478 -9.64 13.78 -1.13
N VAL A 479 -9.50 13.85 0.20
CA VAL A 479 -9.23 15.12 0.88
C VAL A 479 -7.89 15.19 1.64
N THR A 480 -7.25 14.04 1.93
CA THR A 480 -6.11 13.98 2.84
C THR A 480 -4.80 14.43 2.17
N HIS A 481 -4.50 13.94 0.98
CA HIS A 481 -3.12 13.93 0.46
C HIS A 481 -2.81 15.03 -0.57
N GLY A 482 -3.80 15.83 -0.98
CA GLY A 482 -3.59 16.85 -2.02
C GLY A 482 -3.16 16.23 -3.35
N THR A 483 -2.20 16.87 -4.04
CA THR A 483 -1.75 16.43 -5.38
C THR A 483 -0.81 15.23 -5.35
N ASN A 484 -0.17 14.97 -4.21
CA ASN A 484 0.84 13.92 -4.06
C ASN A 484 0.91 13.39 -2.63
N ARG A 485 0.72 12.09 -2.46
CA ARG A 485 0.80 11.43 -1.15
C ARG A 485 2.25 11.14 -0.78
N LEU A 486 2.68 11.65 0.37
CA LEU A 486 4.00 11.33 0.91
C LEU A 486 4.09 9.85 1.31
N GLY A 487 5.23 9.20 1.03
CA GLY A 487 5.48 7.82 1.41
C GLY A 487 5.21 7.58 2.90
N GLY A 488 4.65 6.42 3.24
CA GLY A 488 4.29 6.06 4.62
C GLY A 488 2.96 6.64 5.14
N ASN A 489 2.42 7.70 4.53
CA ASN A 489 1.15 8.31 4.99
C ASN A 489 -0.09 7.45 4.70
N ALA A 490 -0.05 6.57 3.70
CA ALA A 490 -1.20 5.73 3.38
C ALA A 490 -1.59 4.83 4.55
N TYR A 491 -0.61 4.18 5.19
CA TYR A 491 -0.89 3.33 6.34
C TYR A 491 -1.38 4.11 7.55
N THR A 492 -0.86 5.31 7.78
CA THR A 492 -1.38 6.20 8.82
C THR A 492 -2.84 6.55 8.57
N ASP A 493 -3.16 6.97 7.34
CA ASP A 493 -4.52 7.34 6.92
C ASP A 493 -5.52 6.18 7.07
N ILE A 494 -5.20 5.00 6.52
CA ILE A 494 -6.12 3.85 6.54
C ILE A 494 -6.39 3.33 7.97
N ILE A 495 -5.40 3.37 8.87
CA ILE A 495 -5.59 2.92 10.25
C ILE A 495 -6.39 3.96 11.04
N VAL A 496 -6.02 5.24 10.95
CA VAL A 496 -6.69 6.31 11.69
C VAL A 496 -8.15 6.44 11.27
N PHE A 497 -8.41 6.66 9.97
CA PHE A 497 -9.78 6.87 9.51
C PHE A 497 -10.61 5.60 9.46
N GLY A 498 -10.00 4.43 9.27
CA GLY A 498 -10.69 3.16 9.44
C GLY A 498 -11.27 3.01 10.85
N ARG A 499 -10.47 3.28 11.88
CA ARG A 499 -10.93 3.24 13.29
C ARG A 499 -12.01 4.28 13.56
N ILE A 500 -11.83 5.52 13.11
CA ILE A 500 -12.83 6.60 13.28
C ILE A 500 -14.16 6.22 12.63
N ALA A 501 -14.14 5.75 11.38
CA ALA A 501 -15.34 5.36 10.66
C ALA A 501 -16.06 4.18 11.34
N GLY A 502 -15.31 3.16 11.77
CA GLY A 502 -15.85 1.97 12.44
C GLY A 502 -16.52 2.33 13.77
N GLU A 503 -15.88 3.16 14.58
CA GLU A 503 -16.44 3.62 15.85
C GLU A 503 -17.71 4.47 15.65
N ALA A 504 -17.67 5.39 14.68
CA ALA A 504 -18.80 6.26 14.37
C ALA A 504 -20.02 5.47 13.86
N ALA A 505 -19.79 4.50 12.95
CA ALA A 505 -20.84 3.63 12.44
C ALA A 505 -21.45 2.75 13.55
N ALA A 506 -20.64 2.20 14.45
CA ALA A 506 -21.13 1.44 15.61
C ALA A 506 -21.95 2.28 16.58
N LYS A 507 -21.55 3.53 16.84
CA LYS A 507 -22.32 4.48 17.68
C LYS A 507 -23.67 4.82 17.04
N ALA A 508 -23.72 4.94 15.71
CA ALA A 508 -24.96 5.24 14.99
C ALA A 508 -25.96 4.08 14.95
N ALA A 509 -25.54 2.87 15.34
CA ALA A 509 -26.40 1.69 15.47
C ALA A 509 -27.12 1.58 16.81
N LYS A 510 -26.65 2.30 17.83
CA LYS A 510 -27.27 2.34 19.18
C LYS A 510 -28.48 3.23 19.19
#